data_2c77ba42d391fd71c827579673325536
#
_entry.id   2c77ba42d391fd71c827579673325536
#
_cell.length_a   1.000
_cell.length_b   1.000
_cell.length_c   1.000
_cell.angle_alpha   90.00
_cell.angle_beta   90.00
_cell.angle_gamma   90.00
#
_symmetry.space_group_name_H-M   'P 1'
#
loop_
_entity.id
_entity.type
_entity.pdbx_description
1 polymer ?
#
loop_
_entity_poly.entity_id
_entity_poly.type
_entity_poly.pdbx_seq_one_letter_code
_entity_poly.pdbx_strand_id
1 'polypeptide(L)'
;SQDKKIGKNVLGPFLKSQGIRTLDWILVSHADADHTNGIEWLLKEEADIRVRNLALPAAGKGQEAYKKLETLARKRGAEVYYLHRGETVRAKRLALRCLYPEAGEKPVEERNSHSLVFDVTYGKFRMLLTGDIGVEDERKILAVEEDKKREKVTLLKAAHHGSNGSSSEEFLECFSPAFTVLSYGEGNNPTTKLIQAWM
;
A
#
# COMPACT_ATOMS: atom_id res chain seq x y z
N SER A 1 0.73 -11.81 -3.82
CA SER A 1 0.71 -13.20 -4.33
C SER A 1 -0.45 -13.97 -3.72
N GLN A 2 -1.24 -14.64 -4.55
CA GLN A 2 -2.30 -15.55 -4.08
C GLN A 2 -1.76 -16.81 -3.40
N ASP A 3 -0.44 -17.05 -3.48
CA ASP A 3 0.20 -18.18 -2.81
C ASP A 3 0.12 -18.01 -1.27
N LYS A 4 -0.63 -18.91 -0.63
CA LYS A 4 -0.75 -18.95 0.83
C LYS A 4 0.57 -19.23 1.56
N LYS A 5 1.60 -19.70 0.85
CA LYS A 5 2.92 -20.00 1.41
C LYS A 5 3.90 -18.83 1.29
N ILE A 6 3.51 -17.70 0.67
CA ILE A 6 4.39 -16.54 0.48
C ILE A 6 5.01 -16.05 1.79
N GLY A 7 4.24 -16.04 2.87
CA GLY A 7 4.71 -15.67 4.20
C GLY A 7 5.86 -16.55 4.67
N LYS A 8 5.65 -17.87 4.60
CA LYS A 8 6.62 -18.89 5.06
C LYS A 8 7.86 -18.97 4.15
N ASN A 9 7.66 -18.92 2.83
CA ASN A 9 8.73 -19.23 1.87
C ASN A 9 9.53 -18.00 1.45
N VAL A 10 8.95 -16.80 1.56
CA VAL A 10 9.59 -15.57 1.08
C VAL A 10 9.70 -14.53 2.19
N LEU A 11 8.58 -14.07 2.77
CA LEU A 11 8.59 -12.94 3.71
C LEU A 11 9.39 -13.24 4.98
N GLY A 12 9.11 -14.35 5.65
CA GLY A 12 9.80 -14.73 6.89
C GLY A 12 11.30 -14.93 6.68
N PRO A 13 11.74 -15.76 5.72
CA PRO A 13 13.15 -15.92 5.39
C PRO A 13 13.85 -14.59 5.03
N PHE A 14 13.20 -13.73 4.24
CA PHE A 14 13.74 -12.43 3.89
C PHE A 14 13.97 -11.56 5.13
N LEU A 15 12.97 -11.38 5.99
CA LEU A 15 13.11 -10.57 7.20
C LEU A 15 14.21 -11.11 8.11
N LYS A 16 14.29 -12.43 8.28
CA LYS A 16 15.32 -13.08 9.09
C LYS A 16 16.73 -12.91 8.49
N SER A 17 16.87 -13.02 7.17
CA SER A 17 18.15 -12.80 6.48
C SER A 17 18.69 -11.38 6.64
N GLN A 18 17.76 -10.40 6.78
CA GLN A 18 18.10 -9.00 7.07
C GLN A 18 18.30 -8.71 8.56
N GLY A 19 18.22 -9.73 9.42
CA GLY A 19 18.32 -9.57 10.88
C GLY A 19 17.16 -8.81 11.51
N ILE A 20 16.03 -8.66 10.79
CA ILE A 20 14.87 -7.92 11.28
C ILE A 20 14.12 -8.77 12.31
N ARG A 21 14.05 -8.28 13.53
CA ARG A 21 13.31 -8.89 14.65
C ARG A 21 12.10 -8.06 15.08
N THR A 22 11.98 -6.84 14.57
CA THR A 22 10.86 -5.95 14.89
C THR A 22 10.47 -5.18 13.65
N LEU A 23 9.17 -5.16 13.37
CA LEU A 23 8.55 -4.28 12.40
C LEU A 23 7.82 -3.18 13.18
N ASP A 24 8.25 -1.93 12.98
CA ASP A 24 7.59 -0.80 13.63
C ASP A 24 6.20 -0.57 13.05
N TRP A 25 6.04 -0.75 11.74
CA TRP A 25 4.77 -0.63 11.03
C TRP A 25 4.60 -1.69 9.96
N ILE A 26 3.39 -2.23 9.86
CA ILE A 26 2.87 -2.91 8.69
C ILE A 26 1.76 -2.04 8.12
N LEU A 27 1.84 -1.73 6.83
CA LEU A 27 0.84 -0.94 6.11
C LEU A 27 0.13 -1.86 5.13
N VAL A 28 -1.16 -2.07 5.32
CA VAL A 28 -1.99 -2.89 4.43
C VAL A 28 -2.71 -1.96 3.47
N SER A 29 -2.39 -2.03 2.19
CA SER A 29 -3.09 -1.22 1.19
C SER A 29 -4.58 -1.55 1.17
N HIS A 30 -4.92 -2.82 0.96
CA HIS A 30 -6.29 -3.34 0.98
C HIS A 30 -6.30 -4.83 1.37
N ALA A 31 -7.49 -5.43 1.47
CA ALA A 31 -7.65 -6.75 2.09
C ALA A 31 -7.63 -7.93 1.12
N ASP A 32 -7.17 -7.76 -0.11
CA ASP A 32 -7.08 -8.87 -1.05
C ASP A 32 -5.95 -9.84 -0.68
N ALA A 33 -6.13 -11.10 -1.05
CA ALA A 33 -5.29 -12.21 -0.59
C ALA A 33 -3.82 -12.06 -0.99
N ASP A 34 -3.55 -11.51 -2.15
CA ASP A 34 -2.17 -11.29 -2.63
C ASP A 34 -1.46 -10.15 -1.89
N HIS A 35 -2.21 -9.28 -1.19
CA HIS A 35 -1.68 -8.24 -0.33
C HIS A 35 -1.63 -8.65 1.15
N THR A 36 -2.44 -9.62 1.59
CA THR A 36 -2.59 -9.97 3.00
C THR A 36 -2.07 -11.34 3.42
N ASN A 37 -1.95 -12.32 2.50
CA ASN A 37 -1.52 -13.69 2.84
C ASN A 37 -0.19 -13.75 3.60
N GLY A 38 0.79 -12.94 3.20
CA GLY A 38 2.09 -12.88 3.87
C GLY A 38 1.98 -12.28 5.27
N ILE A 39 1.15 -11.25 5.43
CA ILE A 39 0.91 -10.57 6.71
C ILE A 39 0.14 -11.47 7.67
N GLU A 40 -0.91 -12.16 7.19
CA GLU A 40 -1.64 -13.13 8.00
C GLU A 40 -0.74 -14.24 8.53
N TRP A 41 0.13 -14.78 7.67
CA TRP A 41 1.10 -15.77 8.09
C TRP A 41 2.06 -15.21 9.15
N LEU A 42 2.60 -14.02 8.93
CA LEU A 42 3.50 -13.36 9.88
C LEU A 42 2.84 -13.20 11.26
N LEU A 43 1.60 -12.73 11.27
CA LEU A 43 0.85 -12.51 12.51
C LEU A 43 0.40 -13.80 13.19
N LYS A 44 0.25 -14.92 12.47
CA LYS A 44 -0.17 -16.20 13.03
C LYS A 44 0.99 -17.08 13.46
N GLU A 45 1.97 -17.23 12.58
CA GLU A 45 2.96 -18.31 12.64
C GLU A 45 4.37 -17.82 13.03
N GLU A 46 4.72 -16.56 12.74
CA GLU A 46 6.09 -16.08 12.92
C GLU A 46 6.28 -15.42 14.29
N ALA A 47 6.65 -16.22 15.28
CA ALA A 47 6.81 -15.74 16.66
C ALA A 47 8.05 -14.86 16.90
N ASP A 48 9.10 -15.04 16.11
CA ASP A 48 10.40 -14.39 16.31
C ASP A 48 10.42 -12.92 15.85
N ILE A 49 9.38 -12.49 15.11
CA ILE A 49 9.29 -11.12 14.60
C ILE A 49 8.14 -10.39 15.31
N ARG A 50 8.50 -9.38 16.09
CA ARG A 50 7.55 -8.51 16.76
C ARG A 50 6.97 -7.50 15.78
N VAL A 51 5.65 -7.32 15.78
CA VAL A 51 4.96 -6.24 15.07
C VAL A 51 4.46 -5.23 16.10
N ARG A 52 4.79 -3.94 15.93
CA ARG A 52 4.36 -2.88 16.84
C ARG A 52 3.03 -2.26 16.42
N ASN A 53 2.90 -1.93 15.14
CA ASN A 53 1.74 -1.22 14.62
C ASN A 53 1.28 -1.83 13.30
N LEU A 54 -0.04 -1.89 13.12
CA LEU A 54 -0.71 -2.26 11.88
C LEU A 54 -1.59 -1.10 11.42
N ALA A 55 -1.39 -0.63 10.20
CA ALA A 55 -2.25 0.37 9.57
C ALA A 55 -3.15 -0.29 8.52
N LEU A 56 -4.42 0.02 8.59
CA LEU A 56 -5.51 -0.44 7.72
C LEU A 56 -6.23 0.77 7.12
N PRO A 57 -6.87 0.66 5.94
CA PRO A 57 -7.68 1.75 5.39
C PRO A 57 -8.93 2.01 6.23
N ALA A 58 -9.20 3.28 6.54
CA ALA A 58 -10.35 3.68 7.35
C ALA A 58 -11.68 3.26 6.72
N ALA A 59 -11.79 3.32 5.41
CA ALA A 59 -12.96 2.88 4.66
C ALA A 59 -13.26 1.37 4.81
N GLY A 60 -12.26 0.56 5.16
CA GLY A 60 -12.42 -0.88 5.43
C GLY A 60 -12.89 -1.21 6.85
N LYS A 61 -12.99 -0.22 7.74
CA LYS A 61 -13.33 -0.44 9.14
C LYS A 61 -14.69 -1.14 9.29
N GLY A 62 -14.69 -2.25 10.00
CA GLY A 62 -15.90 -3.06 10.22
C GLY A 62 -16.10 -4.20 9.19
N GLN A 63 -15.40 -4.22 8.07
CA GLN A 63 -15.45 -5.35 7.13
C GLN A 63 -14.70 -6.56 7.70
N GLU A 64 -15.19 -7.77 7.43
CA GLU A 64 -14.72 -9.02 8.02
C GLU A 64 -13.23 -9.28 7.76
N ALA A 65 -12.75 -9.00 6.54
CA ALA A 65 -11.35 -9.21 6.19
C ALA A 65 -10.40 -8.35 7.04
N TYR A 66 -10.75 -7.09 7.30
CA TYR A 66 -9.95 -6.19 8.14
C TYR A 66 -10.09 -6.52 9.62
N LYS A 67 -11.28 -6.92 10.11
CA LYS A 67 -11.47 -7.41 11.48
C LYS A 67 -10.58 -8.62 11.79
N LYS A 68 -10.42 -9.51 10.82
CA LYS A 68 -9.52 -10.66 10.94
C LYS A 68 -8.07 -10.23 11.17
N LEU A 69 -7.56 -9.31 10.35
CA LEU A 69 -6.20 -8.77 10.47
C LEU A 69 -6.02 -8.02 11.80
N GLU A 70 -6.98 -7.17 12.17
CA GLU A 70 -7.00 -6.46 13.45
C GLU A 70 -6.93 -7.44 14.62
N THR A 71 -7.76 -8.49 14.62
CA THR A 71 -7.78 -9.50 15.68
C THR A 71 -6.43 -10.19 15.82
N LEU A 72 -5.81 -10.56 14.69
CA LEU A 72 -4.50 -11.20 14.68
C LEU A 72 -3.40 -10.26 15.20
N ALA A 73 -3.40 -9.01 14.76
CA ALA A 73 -2.43 -8.01 15.19
C ALA A 73 -2.53 -7.73 16.70
N ARG A 74 -3.76 -7.51 17.20
CA ARG A 74 -3.99 -7.28 18.64
C ARG A 74 -3.58 -8.47 19.50
N LYS A 75 -3.83 -9.71 19.07
CA LYS A 75 -3.34 -10.92 19.75
C LYS A 75 -1.81 -10.97 19.86
N ARG A 76 -1.10 -10.31 18.93
CA ARG A 76 0.37 -10.18 18.93
C ARG A 76 0.86 -8.96 19.70
N GLY A 77 -0.05 -8.21 20.34
CA GLY A 77 0.26 -6.99 21.08
C GLY A 77 0.59 -5.79 20.19
N ALA A 78 0.18 -5.82 18.92
CA ALA A 78 0.32 -4.68 18.02
C ALA A 78 -0.85 -3.70 18.20
N GLU A 79 -0.54 -2.40 18.11
CA GLU A 79 -1.54 -1.35 17.98
C GLU A 79 -2.12 -1.35 16.56
N VAL A 80 -3.42 -1.05 16.41
CA VAL A 80 -4.09 -1.04 15.11
C VAL A 80 -4.69 0.32 14.84
N TYR A 81 -4.35 0.87 13.69
CA TYR A 81 -4.76 2.19 13.22
C TYR A 81 -5.55 2.05 11.92
N TYR A 82 -6.61 2.84 11.79
CA TYR A 82 -7.38 2.97 10.55
C TYR A 82 -7.09 4.34 9.96
N LEU A 83 -6.37 4.37 8.85
CA LEU A 83 -5.86 5.61 8.27
C LEU A 83 -6.71 6.10 7.11
N HIS A 84 -6.78 7.42 6.99
CA HIS A 84 -7.42 8.14 5.90
C HIS A 84 -6.58 9.33 5.45
N ARG A 85 -6.99 10.01 4.40
CA ARG A 85 -6.31 11.19 3.85
C ARG A 85 -5.98 12.22 4.93
N GLY A 86 -4.77 12.74 4.84
CA GLY A 86 -4.24 13.79 5.72
C GLY A 86 -3.46 13.27 6.92
N GLU A 87 -3.65 12.02 7.32
CA GLU A 87 -2.88 11.43 8.41
C GLU A 87 -1.46 11.10 7.97
N THR A 88 -0.53 11.14 8.91
CA THR A 88 0.88 10.91 8.62
C THR A 88 1.51 10.00 9.66
N VAL A 89 2.07 8.89 9.20
CA VAL A 89 2.97 8.05 9.99
C VAL A 89 4.38 8.62 9.93
N ARG A 90 5.03 8.79 11.08
CA ARG A 90 6.40 9.32 11.16
C ARG A 90 7.32 8.35 11.90
N ALA A 91 8.51 8.15 11.34
CA ALA A 91 9.58 7.38 11.97
C ALA A 91 10.92 8.05 11.68
N LYS A 92 11.49 8.76 12.65
CA LYS A 92 12.71 9.55 12.50
C LYS A 92 12.59 10.54 11.30
N ARG A 93 13.38 10.31 10.24
CA ARG A 93 13.40 11.13 9.01
C ARG A 93 12.39 10.66 7.96
N LEU A 94 11.72 9.55 8.18
CA LEU A 94 10.70 8.98 7.30
C LEU A 94 9.34 9.58 7.64
N ALA A 95 8.61 10.05 6.65
CA ALA A 95 7.21 10.43 6.77
C ALA A 95 6.40 9.75 5.66
N LEU A 96 5.26 9.17 6.03
CA LEU A 96 4.30 8.55 5.13
C LEU A 96 2.98 9.28 5.28
N ARG A 97 2.68 10.17 4.34
CA ARG A 97 1.43 10.93 4.31
C ARG A 97 0.38 10.12 3.55
N CYS A 98 -0.73 9.83 4.20
CA CYS A 98 -1.85 9.16 3.57
C CYS A 98 -2.57 10.11 2.61
N LEU A 99 -2.68 9.72 1.33
CA LEU A 99 -3.37 10.47 0.28
C LEU A 99 -4.79 9.96 0.04
N TYR A 100 -5.07 8.71 0.38
CA TYR A 100 -6.33 8.01 0.17
C TYR A 100 -6.44 6.81 1.11
N PRO A 101 -7.63 6.36 1.55
CA PRO A 101 -8.97 6.84 1.23
C PRO A 101 -9.34 8.17 1.88
N GLU A 102 -10.47 8.74 1.46
CA GLU A 102 -11.05 9.95 2.07
C GLU A 102 -11.54 9.69 3.50
N ALA A 103 -11.56 10.74 4.32
CA ALA A 103 -12.17 10.67 5.64
C ALA A 103 -13.68 10.45 5.51
N GLY A 104 -14.22 9.46 6.24
CA GLY A 104 -15.66 9.16 6.23
C GLY A 104 -16.16 8.41 4.99
N GLU A 105 -15.27 8.01 4.10
CA GLU A 105 -15.64 7.17 2.95
C GLU A 105 -16.21 5.83 3.45
N LYS A 106 -17.34 5.43 2.87
CA LYS A 106 -18.03 4.20 3.28
C LYS A 106 -17.44 2.99 2.57
N PRO A 107 -17.47 1.83 3.21
CA PRO A 107 -17.07 0.59 2.54
C PRO A 107 -17.89 0.36 1.28
N VAL A 108 -17.22 0.04 0.18
CA VAL A 108 -17.84 -0.49 -1.04
C VAL A 108 -17.43 -1.96 -1.21
N GLU A 109 -18.14 -2.70 -2.06
CA GLU A 109 -17.82 -4.11 -2.32
C GLU A 109 -16.44 -4.27 -2.97
N GLU A 110 -16.06 -3.33 -3.82
CA GLU A 110 -14.78 -3.33 -4.51
C GLU A 110 -13.65 -2.87 -3.56
N ARG A 111 -12.89 -3.83 -3.04
CA ARG A 111 -11.85 -3.60 -2.01
C ARG A 111 -10.69 -2.75 -2.51
N ASN A 112 -10.38 -2.82 -3.81
CA ASN A 112 -9.29 -2.08 -4.42
C ASN A 112 -9.49 -0.57 -4.32
N SER A 113 -10.75 -0.10 -4.47
CA SER A 113 -11.15 1.31 -4.37
C SER A 113 -10.95 1.94 -3.00
N HIS A 114 -10.43 1.22 -2.02
CA HIS A 114 -10.12 1.75 -0.69
C HIS A 114 -8.67 1.50 -0.30
N SER A 115 -7.81 1.23 -1.27
CA SER A 115 -6.39 1.03 -1.01
C SER A 115 -5.78 2.25 -0.32
N LEU A 116 -5.00 2.02 0.73
CA LEU A 116 -4.14 3.06 1.29
C LEU A 116 -3.13 3.51 0.24
N VAL A 117 -3.11 4.80 -0.04
CA VAL A 117 -2.12 5.46 -0.88
C VAL A 117 -1.23 6.33 -0.02
N PHE A 118 0.07 6.15 -0.13
CA PHE A 118 1.05 6.91 0.65
C PHE A 118 2.02 7.68 -0.23
N ASP A 119 2.20 8.95 0.13
CA ASP A 119 3.33 9.77 -0.28
C ASP A 119 4.41 9.64 0.79
N VAL A 120 5.47 8.92 0.47
CA VAL A 120 6.56 8.59 1.37
C VAL A 120 7.74 9.50 1.10
N THR A 121 8.24 10.17 2.14
CA THR A 121 9.39 11.07 2.04
C THR A 121 10.50 10.66 3.01
N TYR A 122 11.75 10.64 2.49
CA TYR A 122 12.95 10.45 3.29
C TYR A 122 14.08 11.36 2.76
N GLY A 123 14.29 12.49 3.41
CA GLY A 123 15.18 13.52 2.91
C GLY A 123 14.69 14.04 1.55
N LYS A 124 15.51 13.90 0.51
CA LYS A 124 15.15 14.26 -0.88
C LYS A 124 14.49 13.11 -1.65
N PHE A 125 14.49 11.91 -1.12
CA PHE A 125 13.83 10.77 -1.75
C PHE A 125 12.32 10.83 -1.49
N ARG A 126 11.54 10.67 -2.55
CA ARG A 126 10.08 10.63 -2.49
C ARG A 126 9.55 9.42 -3.26
N MET A 127 8.67 8.66 -2.64
CA MET A 127 8.06 7.47 -3.24
C MET A 127 6.54 7.51 -3.09
N LEU A 128 5.85 7.12 -4.15
CA LEU A 128 4.40 6.97 -4.12
C LEU A 128 4.03 5.48 -4.12
N LEU A 129 3.34 5.05 -3.07
CA LEU A 129 2.76 3.72 -2.92
C LEU A 129 1.27 3.81 -3.16
N THR A 130 0.76 3.20 -4.22
CA THR A 130 -0.60 3.41 -4.71
C THR A 130 -1.58 2.28 -4.36
N GLY A 131 -1.10 1.18 -3.79
CA GLY A 131 -1.95 -0.01 -3.64
C GLY A 131 -2.49 -0.45 -5.00
N ASP A 132 -3.78 -0.74 -5.05
CA ASP A 132 -4.46 -1.20 -6.25
C ASP A 132 -5.65 -0.30 -6.62
N ILE A 133 -5.49 1.03 -6.39
CA ILE A 133 -6.48 2.04 -6.78
C ILE A 133 -6.73 2.02 -8.29
N GLY A 134 -7.96 2.40 -8.66
CA GLY A 134 -8.36 2.64 -10.05
C GLY A 134 -8.33 4.12 -10.41
N VAL A 135 -8.61 4.40 -11.69
CA VAL A 135 -8.63 5.78 -12.25
C VAL A 135 -9.58 6.71 -11.49
N GLU A 136 -10.73 6.22 -11.00
CA GLU A 136 -11.66 7.05 -10.23
C GLU A 136 -11.06 7.52 -8.89
N ASP A 137 -10.29 6.65 -8.23
CA ASP A 137 -9.61 7.01 -6.97
C ASP A 137 -8.43 7.95 -7.24
N GLU A 138 -7.72 7.75 -8.36
CA GLU A 138 -6.67 8.66 -8.82
C GLU A 138 -7.22 10.08 -9.04
N ARG A 139 -8.40 10.22 -9.67
CA ARG A 139 -9.08 11.52 -9.84
C ARG A 139 -9.39 12.20 -8.52
N LYS A 140 -9.86 11.45 -7.52
CA LYS A 140 -10.08 12.00 -6.16
C LYS A 140 -8.79 12.51 -5.52
N ILE A 141 -7.67 11.80 -5.74
CA ILE A 141 -6.37 12.23 -5.27
C ILE A 141 -5.94 13.50 -6.00
N LEU A 142 -6.02 13.53 -7.32
CA LEU A 142 -5.64 14.67 -8.16
C LEU A 142 -6.41 15.94 -7.79
N ALA A 143 -7.73 15.85 -7.60
CA ALA A 143 -8.58 16.99 -7.26
C ALA A 143 -8.11 17.79 -6.02
N VAL A 144 -7.35 17.16 -5.11
CA VAL A 144 -6.81 17.81 -3.89
C VAL A 144 -5.33 18.12 -4.02
N GLU A 145 -4.66 17.42 -4.90
CA GLU A 145 -3.21 17.46 -4.99
C GLU A 145 -2.69 18.29 -6.17
N GLU A 146 -3.51 18.60 -7.19
CA GLU A 146 -3.11 19.25 -8.44
C GLU A 146 -2.54 20.68 -8.25
N ASP A 147 -3.06 21.43 -7.28
CA ASP A 147 -2.62 22.80 -6.98
C ASP A 147 -1.32 22.90 -6.17
N LYS A 148 -0.76 21.77 -5.73
CA LYS A 148 0.42 21.77 -4.88
C LYS A 148 1.68 21.72 -5.75
N LYS A 149 2.48 22.79 -5.70
CA LYS A 149 3.83 22.81 -6.29
C LYS A 149 4.67 21.67 -5.69
N ARG A 150 5.01 20.63 -6.47
CA ARG A 150 5.56 19.40 -5.96
C ARG A 150 7.00 19.16 -6.39
N GLU A 151 7.74 18.60 -5.46
CA GLU A 151 8.97 17.91 -5.82
C GLU A 151 8.61 16.62 -6.58
N LYS A 152 9.38 16.32 -7.62
CA LYS A 152 9.20 15.09 -8.43
C LYS A 152 9.24 13.85 -7.55
N VAL A 153 8.40 12.87 -7.89
CA VAL A 153 8.45 11.55 -7.26
C VAL A 153 9.65 10.79 -7.80
N THR A 154 10.50 10.30 -6.90
CA THR A 154 11.66 9.49 -7.30
C THR A 154 11.21 8.11 -7.78
N LEU A 155 10.26 7.49 -7.06
CA LEU A 155 9.81 6.13 -7.33
C LEU A 155 8.29 6.04 -7.20
N LEU A 156 7.63 5.47 -8.19
CA LEU A 156 6.21 5.10 -8.17
C LEU A 156 6.06 3.58 -8.17
N LYS A 157 5.31 3.02 -7.22
CA LYS A 157 4.71 1.69 -7.43
C LYS A 157 3.49 1.89 -8.32
N ALA A 158 3.48 1.32 -9.52
CA ALA A 158 2.30 1.36 -10.39
C ALA A 158 1.10 0.71 -9.70
N ALA A 159 -0.06 1.36 -9.82
CA ALA A 159 -1.28 0.87 -9.21
C ALA A 159 -1.77 -0.42 -9.87
N HIS A 160 -2.44 -1.26 -9.09
CA HIS A 160 -3.14 -2.47 -9.52
C HIS A 160 -2.33 -3.32 -10.52
N HIS A 161 -1.06 -3.58 -10.15
CA HIS A 161 -0.11 -4.40 -10.94
C HIS A 161 0.09 -3.95 -12.40
N GLY A 162 -0.21 -2.69 -12.70
CA GLY A 162 -0.17 -2.15 -14.08
C GLY A 162 -1.42 -2.45 -14.89
N SER A 163 -2.57 -2.59 -14.26
CA SER A 163 -3.87 -2.77 -14.91
C SER A 163 -4.22 -1.60 -15.84
N ASN A 164 -4.99 -1.86 -16.90
CA ASN A 164 -5.51 -0.83 -17.82
C ASN A 164 -6.44 0.20 -17.15
N GLY A 165 -7.01 -0.15 -16.01
CA GLY A 165 -7.91 0.71 -15.23
C GLY A 165 -7.21 1.53 -14.15
N SER A 166 -5.89 1.70 -14.23
CA SER A 166 -5.07 2.40 -13.25
C SER A 166 -3.86 3.09 -13.88
N SER A 167 -3.20 3.95 -13.10
CA SER A 167 -2.02 4.71 -13.53
C SER A 167 -2.32 5.56 -14.77
N SER A 168 -3.36 6.40 -14.66
CA SER A 168 -3.80 7.29 -15.73
C SER A 168 -2.69 8.29 -16.14
N GLU A 169 -2.76 8.80 -17.35
CA GLU A 169 -1.80 9.77 -17.88
C GLU A 169 -1.75 11.00 -16.99
N GLU A 170 -2.92 11.54 -16.60
CA GLU A 170 -3.04 12.69 -15.72
C GLU A 170 -2.38 12.45 -14.35
N PHE A 171 -2.51 11.23 -13.82
CA PHE A 171 -1.88 10.86 -12.55
C PHE A 171 -0.36 10.79 -12.68
N LEU A 172 0.12 10.21 -13.77
CA LEU A 172 1.56 10.11 -14.06
C LEU A 172 2.19 11.48 -14.33
N GLU A 173 1.51 12.36 -15.08
CA GLU A 173 1.95 13.74 -15.32
C GLU A 173 2.03 14.55 -14.01
N CYS A 174 1.00 14.47 -13.17
CA CYS A 174 0.95 15.17 -11.89
C CYS A 174 2.10 14.81 -10.97
N PHE A 175 2.41 13.52 -10.83
CA PHE A 175 3.47 13.06 -9.93
C PHE A 175 4.84 12.96 -10.58
N SER A 176 4.92 12.93 -11.90
CA SER A 176 6.14 12.92 -12.73
C SER A 176 7.26 12.03 -12.16
N PRO A 177 7.03 10.72 -11.98
CA PRO A 177 8.00 9.83 -11.34
C PRO A 177 9.23 9.62 -12.23
N ALA A 178 10.42 9.60 -11.59
CA ALA A 178 11.67 9.29 -12.29
C ALA A 178 11.79 7.79 -12.64
N PHE A 179 11.23 6.93 -11.75
CA PHE A 179 11.22 5.48 -11.92
C PHE A 179 9.85 4.93 -11.53
N THR A 180 9.43 3.86 -12.23
CA THR A 180 8.21 3.12 -11.87
C THR A 180 8.52 1.65 -11.68
N VAL A 181 8.00 1.08 -10.59
CA VAL A 181 8.06 -0.35 -10.32
C VAL A 181 6.72 -0.98 -10.63
N LEU A 182 6.73 -2.01 -11.46
CA LEU A 182 5.61 -2.89 -11.75
C LEU A 182 5.79 -4.21 -11.00
N SER A 183 4.84 -4.54 -10.13
CA SER A 183 4.79 -5.82 -9.42
C SER A 183 3.67 -6.66 -10.01
N TYR A 184 3.99 -7.66 -10.80
CA TYR A 184 2.99 -8.54 -11.42
C TYR A 184 3.40 -10.01 -11.32
N GLY A 185 2.44 -10.91 -11.45
CA GLY A 185 2.66 -12.36 -11.44
C GLY A 185 2.50 -12.99 -12.82
N GLU A 186 2.89 -14.24 -12.94
CA GLU A 186 2.65 -15.05 -14.14
C GLU A 186 1.15 -15.04 -14.49
N GLY A 187 0.80 -14.71 -15.74
CA GLY A 187 -0.60 -14.61 -16.20
C GLY A 187 -1.27 -13.25 -15.99
N ASN A 188 -0.62 -12.30 -15.32
CA ASN A 188 -1.12 -10.93 -15.16
C ASN A 188 -0.08 -9.95 -15.72
N ASN A 189 0.04 -9.92 -17.05
CA ASN A 189 0.99 -9.04 -17.73
C ASN A 189 0.52 -7.57 -17.63
N PRO A 190 1.43 -6.63 -17.31
CA PRO A 190 1.12 -5.21 -17.36
C PRO A 190 0.72 -4.83 -18.80
N THR A 191 -0.22 -3.92 -18.91
CA THR A 191 -0.75 -3.56 -20.20
C THR A 191 0.21 -2.70 -21.01
N THR A 192 0.13 -2.84 -22.31
CA THR A 192 0.97 -2.14 -23.28
C THR A 192 0.88 -0.61 -23.14
N LYS A 193 -0.27 -0.08 -22.70
CA LYS A 193 -0.48 1.36 -22.50
C LYS A 193 0.46 1.96 -21.44
N LEU A 194 0.64 1.25 -20.33
CA LEU A 194 1.53 1.73 -19.27
C LEU A 194 2.98 1.76 -19.74
N ILE A 195 3.40 0.74 -20.50
CA ILE A 195 4.75 0.66 -21.07
C ILE A 195 4.97 1.75 -22.13
N GLN A 196 3.95 2.05 -22.94
CA GLN A 196 4.04 3.08 -23.98
C GLN A 196 4.07 4.52 -23.42
N ALA A 197 3.40 4.78 -22.29
CA ALA A 197 3.46 6.11 -21.64
C ALA A 197 4.85 6.46 -21.08
N TRP A 198 5.78 5.49 -21.03
CA TRP A 198 7.13 5.65 -20.47
C TRP A 198 8.25 5.58 -21.50
N MET A 199 7.93 5.35 -22.76
CA MET A 199 8.88 5.35 -23.90
C MET A 199 8.84 6.67 -24.66
#